data_ff40c4ffbd1b475df8e77585919df8e1
#
_entry.id   ff40c4ffbd1b475df8e77585919df8e1
#
_cell.length_a   1.000
_cell.length_b   1.000
_cell.length_c   1.000
_cell.angle_alpha   90.00
_cell.angle_beta   90.00
_cell.angle_gamma   90.00
#
_symmetry.space_group_name_H-M   'P 1'
#
loop_
_entity.id
_entity.type
_entity.pdbx_description
1 polymer ?
#
loop_
_entity_poly.entity_id
_entity_poly.type
_entity_poly.pdbx_seq_one_letter_code
_entity_poly.pdbx_strand_id
1 'polypeptide(L)'
;MNSKQQRGFTLIEVMIVVVILGILASIVVPKIMGRPDEARATRTLQDIRAIGAALDLYRLDNFNYPSTEQGLEALVKKPANLPAGARWKQGGYLDQLPADAWGKPYLYLKPGLHGEYDLYSFGADGVEGGEEANADIGNWAVK
;
A
#
# COMPACT_ATOMS: atom_id res chain seq x y z
N MET A 1 -23.89 64.50 3.43
CA MET A 1 -23.60 63.18 4.06
C MET A 1 -24.27 62.13 3.19
N ASN A 2 -23.44 61.35 2.41
CA ASN A 2 -23.94 60.27 1.59
C ASN A 2 -24.03 59.01 2.44
N SER A 3 -25.24 58.62 2.83
CA SER A 3 -25.47 57.30 3.44
C SER A 3 -25.35 56.22 2.35
N LYS A 4 -24.26 55.46 2.38
CA LYS A 4 -24.10 54.23 1.59
C LYS A 4 -25.18 53.25 2.07
N GLN A 5 -26.18 53.01 1.24
CA GLN A 5 -27.15 51.93 1.46
C GLN A 5 -26.39 50.61 1.45
N GLN A 6 -26.28 49.96 2.61
CA GLN A 6 -25.83 48.60 2.71
C GLN A 6 -26.93 47.70 2.12
N ARG A 7 -26.67 47.15 0.94
CA ARG A 7 -27.52 46.12 0.35
C ARG A 7 -27.23 44.81 1.04
N GLY A 8 -28.13 44.34 1.87
CA GLY A 8 -28.08 43.01 2.45
C GLY A 8 -28.48 41.95 1.40
N PHE A 9 -27.95 40.75 1.54
CA PHE A 9 -28.36 39.59 0.74
C PHE A 9 -29.82 39.20 1.03
N THR A 10 -30.55 38.85 -0.01
CA THR A 10 -31.91 38.30 0.15
C THR A 10 -31.82 36.82 0.56
N LEU A 11 -32.83 36.34 1.32
CA LEU A 11 -32.94 34.94 1.74
C LEU A 11 -32.94 34.00 0.53
N ILE A 12 -33.61 34.36 -0.55
CA ILE A 12 -33.67 33.56 -1.76
C ILE A 12 -32.30 33.44 -2.46
N GLU A 13 -31.50 34.49 -2.43
CA GLU A 13 -30.16 34.52 -3.02
C GLU A 13 -29.22 33.51 -2.29
N VAL A 14 -29.29 33.44 -0.96
CA VAL A 14 -28.57 32.46 -0.17
C VAL A 14 -29.08 31.05 -0.44
N MET A 15 -30.40 30.85 -0.56
CA MET A 15 -30.97 29.54 -0.87
C MET A 15 -30.54 29.01 -2.24
N ILE A 16 -30.49 29.85 -3.26
CA ILE A 16 -30.03 29.48 -4.60
C ILE A 16 -28.55 29.06 -4.56
N VAL A 17 -27.71 29.79 -3.84
CA VAL A 17 -26.28 29.48 -3.70
C VAL A 17 -26.10 28.12 -3.02
N VAL A 18 -26.83 27.84 -1.94
CA VAL A 18 -26.75 26.55 -1.25
C VAL A 18 -27.18 25.38 -2.12
N VAL A 19 -28.24 25.55 -2.93
CA VAL A 19 -28.73 24.55 -3.87
C VAL A 19 -27.67 24.27 -4.95
N ILE A 20 -27.07 25.31 -5.54
CA ILE A 20 -26.01 25.15 -6.55
C ILE A 20 -24.79 24.46 -5.95
N LEU A 21 -24.37 24.86 -4.77
CA LEU A 21 -23.24 24.21 -4.06
C LEU A 21 -23.53 22.72 -3.75
N GLY A 22 -24.77 22.39 -3.38
CA GLY A 22 -25.21 21.02 -3.15
C GLY A 22 -25.12 20.15 -4.41
N ILE A 23 -25.55 20.69 -5.55
CA ILE A 23 -25.46 19.99 -6.85
C ILE A 23 -23.99 19.79 -7.25
N LEU A 24 -23.15 20.81 -7.13
CA LEU A 24 -21.73 20.73 -7.45
C LEU A 24 -21.00 19.75 -6.51
N ALA A 25 -21.32 19.77 -5.23
CA ALA A 25 -20.75 18.85 -4.26
C ALA A 25 -21.08 17.38 -4.57
N SER A 26 -22.30 17.10 -5.04
CA SER A 26 -22.72 15.73 -5.40
C SER A 26 -21.91 15.12 -6.55
N ILE A 27 -21.35 15.95 -7.43
CA ILE A 27 -20.56 15.53 -8.59
C ILE A 27 -19.07 15.40 -8.21
N VAL A 28 -18.56 16.29 -7.35
CA VAL A 28 -17.13 16.39 -7.02
C VAL A 28 -16.71 15.39 -5.95
N VAL A 29 -17.55 15.19 -4.93
CA VAL A 29 -17.21 14.31 -3.78
C VAL A 29 -16.88 12.86 -4.21
N PRO A 30 -17.65 12.17 -5.07
CA PRO A 30 -17.34 10.81 -5.48
C PRO A 30 -16.00 10.68 -6.21
N LYS A 31 -15.58 11.69 -6.98
CA LYS A 31 -14.31 11.66 -7.74
C LYS A 31 -13.06 11.80 -6.85
N ILE A 32 -13.20 12.38 -5.66
CA ILE A 32 -12.06 12.59 -4.76
C ILE A 32 -11.85 11.39 -3.83
N MET A 33 -12.90 10.64 -3.51
CA MET A 33 -12.86 9.55 -2.56
C MET A 33 -12.03 8.33 -3.02
N GLY A 34 -11.95 8.04 -4.33
CA GLY A 34 -11.16 6.91 -4.86
C GLY A 34 -9.65 7.19 -4.99
N ARG A 35 -9.22 8.45 -5.06
CA ARG A 35 -7.81 8.80 -5.27
C ARG A 35 -6.87 8.39 -4.12
N PRO A 36 -7.25 8.48 -2.84
CA PRO A 36 -6.40 7.99 -1.76
C PRO A 36 -6.15 6.49 -1.83
N ASP A 37 -7.13 5.70 -2.26
CA ASP A 37 -7.01 4.24 -2.32
C ASP A 37 -6.15 3.78 -3.49
N GLU A 38 -6.24 4.43 -4.65
CA GLU A 38 -5.32 4.21 -5.78
C GLU A 38 -3.86 4.52 -5.39
N ALA A 39 -3.65 5.61 -4.64
CA ALA A 39 -2.33 5.98 -4.16
C ALA A 39 -1.77 4.96 -3.16
N ARG A 40 -2.61 4.42 -2.28
CA ARG A 40 -2.26 3.34 -1.35
C ARG A 40 -1.89 2.05 -2.07
N ALA A 41 -2.69 1.64 -3.05
CA ALA A 41 -2.40 0.48 -3.87
C ALA A 41 -1.07 0.64 -4.62
N THR A 42 -0.82 1.81 -5.22
CA THR A 42 0.43 2.12 -5.92
C THR A 42 1.64 2.06 -4.97
N ARG A 43 1.53 2.63 -3.77
CA ARG A 43 2.56 2.56 -2.75
C ARG A 43 2.85 1.12 -2.36
N THR A 44 1.81 0.33 -2.09
CA THR A 44 1.94 -1.09 -1.73
C THR A 44 2.67 -1.89 -2.83
N LEU A 45 2.35 -1.64 -4.11
CA LEU A 45 3.08 -2.24 -5.23
C LEU A 45 4.56 -1.84 -5.27
N GLN A 46 4.89 -0.59 -4.98
CA GLN A 46 6.27 -0.12 -4.91
C GLN A 46 7.04 -0.79 -3.76
N ASP A 47 6.42 -0.92 -2.60
CA ASP A 47 7.01 -1.62 -1.45
C ASP A 47 7.24 -3.11 -1.78
N ILE A 48 6.28 -3.79 -2.43
CA ILE A 48 6.42 -5.18 -2.89
C ILE A 48 7.61 -5.33 -3.84
N ARG A 49 7.80 -4.39 -4.77
CA ARG A 49 8.96 -4.39 -5.67
C ARG A 49 10.28 -4.21 -4.91
N ALA A 50 10.31 -3.30 -3.95
CA ALA A 50 11.50 -3.04 -3.14
C ALA A 50 11.87 -4.25 -2.27
N ILE A 51 10.89 -4.87 -1.62
CA ILE A 51 11.08 -6.10 -0.84
C ILE A 51 11.50 -7.25 -1.76
N GLY A 52 10.90 -7.37 -2.94
CA GLY A 52 11.26 -8.36 -3.96
C GLY A 52 12.72 -8.24 -4.39
N ALA A 53 13.20 -7.03 -4.65
CA ALA A 53 14.61 -6.78 -4.95
C ALA A 53 15.55 -7.20 -3.80
N ALA A 54 15.15 -6.96 -2.55
CA ALA A 54 15.89 -7.41 -1.38
C ALA A 54 15.90 -8.95 -1.23
N LEU A 55 14.78 -9.61 -1.58
CA LEU A 55 14.69 -11.08 -1.65
C LEU A 55 15.61 -11.65 -2.72
N ASP A 56 15.71 -11.00 -3.88
CA ASP A 56 16.63 -11.41 -4.95
C ASP A 56 18.09 -11.29 -4.51
N LEU A 57 18.46 -10.21 -3.83
CA LEU A 57 19.80 -10.06 -3.25
C LEU A 57 20.08 -11.13 -2.17
N TYR A 58 19.10 -11.42 -1.32
CA TYR A 58 19.22 -12.51 -0.33
C TYR A 58 19.46 -13.84 -1.04
N ARG A 59 18.74 -14.15 -2.11
CA ARG A 59 18.93 -15.39 -2.90
C ARG A 59 20.32 -15.48 -3.53
N LEU A 60 20.87 -14.37 -4.01
CA LEU A 60 22.22 -14.34 -4.60
C LEU A 60 23.29 -14.74 -3.56
N ASP A 61 23.14 -14.31 -2.32
CA ASP A 61 24.11 -14.62 -1.25
C ASP A 61 23.86 -15.97 -0.59
N ASN A 62 22.60 -16.42 -0.53
CA ASN A 62 22.19 -17.60 0.24
C ASN A 62 21.71 -18.77 -0.64
N PHE A 63 21.76 -18.61 -1.98
CA PHE A 63 21.35 -19.59 -3.00
C PHE A 63 19.87 -19.95 -3.03
N ASN A 64 19.09 -19.48 -2.07
CA ASN A 64 17.65 -19.68 -1.95
C ASN A 64 17.00 -18.45 -1.34
N TYR A 65 15.69 -18.28 -1.61
CA TYR A 65 14.86 -17.34 -0.87
C TYR A 65 14.66 -17.81 0.59
N PRO A 66 14.36 -16.92 1.52
CA PRO A 66 14.01 -17.32 2.89
C PRO A 66 12.85 -18.34 2.89
N SER A 67 12.86 -19.27 3.82
CA SER A 67 11.70 -20.15 4.01
C SER A 67 10.52 -19.35 4.58
N THR A 68 9.30 -19.90 4.50
CA THR A 68 8.13 -19.30 5.14
C THR A 68 8.33 -19.06 6.63
N GLU A 69 9.04 -19.98 7.33
CA GLU A 69 9.36 -19.86 8.75
C GLU A 69 10.36 -18.72 9.05
N GLN A 70 11.34 -18.53 8.17
CA GLN A 70 12.28 -17.41 8.26
C GLN A 70 11.60 -16.08 7.96
N GLY A 71 10.64 -16.10 7.08
CA GLY A 71 9.83 -14.94 6.70
C GLY A 71 10.65 -13.77 6.15
N LEU A 72 10.02 -12.63 6.02
CA LEU A 72 10.67 -11.39 5.62
C LEU A 72 11.66 -10.85 6.67
N GLU A 73 11.56 -11.28 7.92
CA GLU A 73 12.50 -10.93 8.98
C GLU A 73 13.95 -11.32 8.63
N ALA A 74 14.13 -12.36 7.80
CA ALA A 74 15.44 -12.79 7.29
C ALA A 74 16.16 -11.70 6.46
N LEU A 75 15.42 -10.70 5.94
CA LEU A 75 15.99 -9.57 5.22
C LEU A 75 16.58 -8.50 6.15
N VAL A 76 16.11 -8.43 7.38
CA VAL A 76 16.53 -7.44 8.39
C VAL A 76 17.48 -8.03 9.40
N LYS A 77 17.23 -9.26 9.84
CA LYS A 77 18.01 -9.97 10.85
C LYS A 77 18.52 -11.31 10.31
N LYS A 78 19.74 -11.66 10.69
CA LYS A 78 20.32 -12.95 10.33
C LYS A 78 19.52 -14.11 10.94
N PRO A 79 18.93 -15.00 10.12
CA PRO A 79 18.26 -16.19 10.63
C PRO A 79 19.22 -17.12 11.38
N ALA A 80 18.73 -17.77 12.43
CA ALA A 80 19.52 -18.75 13.20
C ALA A 80 19.78 -20.05 12.42
N ASN A 81 18.87 -20.39 11.49
CA ASN A 81 18.85 -21.63 10.71
C ASN A 81 19.32 -21.44 9.26
N LEU A 82 20.40 -20.69 9.06
CA LEU A 82 20.99 -20.55 7.73
C LEU A 82 21.68 -21.86 7.30
N PRO A 83 21.56 -22.26 6.02
CA PRO A 83 22.30 -23.38 5.47
C PRO A 83 23.82 -23.19 5.58
N ALA A 84 24.54 -24.30 5.69
CA ALA A 84 26.00 -24.25 5.68
C ALA A 84 26.49 -23.63 4.34
N GLY A 85 27.41 -22.67 4.43
CA GLY A 85 27.94 -21.94 3.28
C GLY A 85 27.14 -20.73 2.84
N ALA A 86 25.97 -20.47 3.42
CA ALA A 86 25.22 -19.25 3.17
C ALA A 86 25.97 -18.01 3.70
N ARG A 87 25.88 -16.91 2.95
CA ARG A 87 26.56 -15.65 3.26
C ARG A 87 25.52 -14.56 3.51
N TRP A 88 25.01 -14.51 4.72
CA TRP A 88 24.11 -13.42 5.08
C TRP A 88 24.86 -12.09 5.14
N LYS A 89 24.32 -11.09 4.43
CA LYS A 89 24.93 -9.76 4.34
C LYS A 89 24.93 -9.06 5.71
N GLN A 90 26.10 -8.63 6.17
CA GLN A 90 26.22 -7.85 7.40
C GLN A 90 25.45 -6.53 7.27
N GLY A 91 24.55 -6.25 8.20
CA GLY A 91 23.65 -5.09 8.17
C GLY A 91 22.30 -5.35 7.50
N GLY A 92 22.11 -6.55 6.93
CA GLY A 92 20.84 -6.93 6.31
C GLY A 92 20.68 -6.48 4.87
N TYR A 93 19.55 -6.83 4.28
CA TYR A 93 19.13 -6.51 2.93
C TYR A 93 18.13 -5.36 2.91
N LEU A 94 17.48 -5.12 4.04
CA LEU A 94 16.62 -3.98 4.35
C LEU A 94 16.95 -3.45 5.74
N ASP A 95 16.86 -2.16 5.94
CA ASP A 95 17.03 -1.53 7.25
C ASP A 95 15.88 -1.90 8.19
N GLN A 96 14.68 -1.93 7.65
CA GLN A 96 13.45 -2.35 8.35
C GLN A 96 12.40 -2.84 7.35
N LEU A 97 11.48 -3.67 7.82
CA LEU A 97 10.33 -4.09 7.03
C LEU A 97 9.29 -2.96 7.02
N PRO A 98 8.87 -2.49 5.85
CA PRO A 98 7.76 -1.54 5.76
C PRO A 98 6.45 -2.23 6.12
N ALA A 99 5.49 -1.47 6.63
CA ALA A 99 4.10 -1.85 6.64
C ALA A 99 3.44 -1.43 5.32
N ASP A 100 2.39 -2.15 4.91
CA ASP A 100 1.61 -1.76 3.74
C ASP A 100 0.93 -0.39 3.93
N ALA A 101 0.26 0.09 2.91
CA ALA A 101 -0.35 1.43 2.94
C ALA A 101 -1.53 1.56 3.93
N TRP A 102 -1.98 0.45 4.50
CA TRP A 102 -3.02 0.39 5.53
C TRP A 102 -2.47 0.07 6.93
N GLY A 103 -1.12 0.03 7.08
CA GLY A 103 -0.44 -0.19 8.35
C GLY A 103 -0.32 -1.66 8.76
N LYS A 104 -0.57 -2.60 7.85
CA LYS A 104 -0.46 -4.05 8.10
C LYS A 104 0.87 -4.61 7.60
N PRO A 105 1.40 -5.68 8.20
CA PRO A 105 2.60 -6.34 7.70
C PRO A 105 2.33 -7.01 6.35
N TYR A 106 3.35 -7.03 5.47
CA TYR A 106 3.33 -7.85 4.26
C TYR A 106 3.38 -9.32 4.62
N LEU A 107 2.68 -10.13 3.83
CA LEU A 107 2.63 -11.58 3.96
C LEU A 107 3.60 -12.24 2.98
N TYR A 108 4.18 -13.35 3.39
CA TYR A 108 5.19 -14.06 2.63
C TYR A 108 5.00 -15.57 2.72
N LEU A 109 5.07 -16.24 1.58
CA LEU A 109 4.92 -17.68 1.48
C LEU A 109 5.97 -18.23 0.52
N LYS A 110 6.72 -19.27 0.96
CA LYS A 110 7.62 -20.04 0.12
C LYS A 110 7.53 -21.54 0.44
N PRO A 111 7.21 -22.39 -0.55
CA PRO A 111 6.93 -22.06 -1.95
C PRO A 111 5.66 -21.23 -2.11
N GLY A 112 5.63 -20.35 -3.12
CA GLY A 112 4.45 -19.56 -3.45
C GLY A 112 3.40 -20.38 -4.21
N LEU A 113 2.18 -19.88 -4.25
CA LEU A 113 1.11 -20.42 -5.08
C LEU A 113 1.16 -19.89 -6.51
N HIS A 114 1.73 -18.70 -6.69
CA HIS A 114 1.82 -18.00 -7.98
C HIS A 114 3.22 -18.03 -8.59
N GLY A 115 4.24 -18.41 -7.81
CA GLY A 115 5.62 -18.46 -8.25
C GLY A 115 6.56 -19.10 -7.23
N GLU A 116 7.86 -18.80 -7.32
CA GLU A 116 8.85 -19.32 -6.38
C GLU A 116 8.56 -18.88 -4.94
N TYR A 117 7.99 -17.69 -4.78
CA TYR A 117 7.45 -17.16 -3.53
C TYR A 117 6.28 -16.22 -3.83
N ASP A 118 5.40 -16.05 -2.87
CA ASP A 118 4.35 -15.05 -2.87
C ASP A 118 4.66 -14.00 -1.80
N LEU A 119 4.60 -12.72 -2.20
CA LEU A 119 4.73 -11.55 -1.35
C LEU A 119 3.54 -10.65 -1.61
N TYR A 120 2.72 -10.39 -0.58
CA TYR A 120 1.43 -9.75 -0.81
C TYR A 120 0.89 -9.01 0.42
N SER A 121 -0.12 -8.19 0.17
CA SER A 121 -0.98 -7.54 1.15
C SER A 121 -2.44 -7.87 0.84
N PHE A 122 -3.26 -8.06 1.84
CA PHE A 122 -4.72 -8.26 1.72
C PHE A 122 -5.51 -6.94 1.59
N GLY A 123 -4.86 -5.84 1.22
CA GLY A 123 -5.54 -4.58 1.01
C GLY A 123 -6.12 -3.95 2.28
N ALA A 124 -7.15 -3.13 2.10
CA ALA A 124 -7.70 -2.30 3.17
C ALA A 124 -8.40 -3.11 4.28
N ASP A 125 -9.13 -4.15 3.93
CA ASP A 125 -9.87 -4.98 4.91
C ASP A 125 -8.99 -6.03 5.61
N GLY A 126 -7.87 -6.44 4.99
CA GLY A 126 -6.95 -7.44 5.52
C GLY A 126 -7.50 -8.87 5.46
N VAL A 127 -8.38 -9.13 4.50
CA VAL A 127 -8.98 -10.43 4.25
C VAL A 127 -8.68 -10.85 2.81
N GLU A 128 -8.43 -12.14 2.59
CA GLU A 128 -8.16 -12.70 1.28
C GLU A 128 -9.30 -12.40 0.29
N GLY A 129 -8.95 -11.96 -0.92
CA GLY A 129 -9.88 -11.59 -1.98
C GLY A 129 -10.22 -10.11 -1.98
N GLY A 130 -11.47 -9.78 -2.29
CA GLY A 130 -11.96 -8.40 -2.35
C GLY A 130 -11.79 -7.72 -3.71
N GLU A 131 -12.33 -6.51 -3.80
CA GLU A 131 -12.29 -5.67 -5.00
C GLU A 131 -11.83 -4.24 -4.63
N GLU A 132 -11.34 -3.51 -5.62
CA GLU A 132 -10.87 -2.12 -5.46
C GLU A 132 -9.83 -1.96 -4.33
N ALA A 133 -10.15 -1.19 -3.28
CA ALA A 133 -9.25 -0.95 -2.15
C ALA A 133 -9.02 -2.19 -1.28
N ASN A 134 -9.95 -3.15 -1.32
CA ASN A 134 -9.88 -4.42 -0.58
C ASN A 134 -9.20 -5.53 -1.38
N ALA A 135 -8.86 -5.31 -2.65
CA ALA A 135 -8.23 -6.33 -3.48
C ALA A 135 -6.84 -6.70 -2.96
N ASP A 136 -6.51 -7.98 -3.05
CA ASP A 136 -5.18 -8.49 -2.74
C ASP A 136 -4.15 -7.93 -3.73
N ILE A 137 -3.04 -7.44 -3.20
CA ILE A 137 -1.94 -6.90 -4.00
C ILE A 137 -0.71 -7.77 -3.76
N GLY A 138 -0.27 -8.48 -4.78
CA GLY A 138 0.84 -9.41 -4.70
C GLY A 138 1.88 -9.22 -5.80
N ASN A 139 3.04 -9.87 -5.63
CA ASN A 139 4.13 -9.84 -6.61
C ASN A 139 3.76 -10.47 -7.96
N TRP A 140 2.73 -11.29 -8.03
CA TRP A 140 2.18 -11.85 -9.28
C TRP A 140 1.45 -10.81 -10.14
N ALA A 141 0.98 -9.71 -9.55
CA ALA A 141 0.37 -8.60 -10.26
C ALA A 141 1.40 -7.61 -10.83
N VAL A 142 2.68 -7.75 -10.45
CA VAL A 142 3.78 -6.90 -10.89
C VAL A 142 4.45 -7.58 -12.09
N LYS A 143 4.04 -7.18 -13.30
CA LYS A 143 4.73 -7.55 -14.54
C LYS A 143 5.55 -6.37 -15.07
#